data_eb768f6ac4980e184ac24ed4595c1f29
#
_entry.id   eb768f6ac4980e184ac24ed4595c1f29
#
_cell.length_a   1.000
_cell.length_b   1.000
_cell.length_c   1.000
_cell.angle_alpha   90.00
_cell.angle_beta   90.00
_cell.angle_gamma   90.00
#
_symmetry.space_group_name_H-M   'P 1'
#
loop_
_entity.id
_entity.type
_entity.pdbx_description
1 polymer ?
#
loop_
_entity_poly.entity_id
_entity_poly.type
_entity_poly.pdbx_seq_one_letter_code
_entity_poly.pdbx_strand_id
1 'polypeptide(L)'
;MTDPYREFRQAVDRGEEKIDLGRAALTIALTDYPDLDIDAYLARIEQLAVEVTARCDAGGEVYQWLAALNYVLFQQHGFCGNSDDYYDPKNSFLNEVIERATGIPITLSVLYIEVAQRVGLALEGIGFPGHFLVKLSQNGTDIVIDPFHRGEIKSRDDLARMLGRLYGGVVELRDEFLRPVGKKQILKRMLGNLKAIYANSNDLVKLLSVLDQAIILEPGAVDEIRDRGRVYLRLECFAQARSDFEAYLRLAPHATDAQQVREQLVDLAKRVTLIH
;
A
#
# COMPACT_ATOMS: atom_id res chain seq x y z
N MET A 1 17.87 22.15 3.38
CA MET A 1 16.65 21.41 3.71
C MET A 1 16.95 19.93 3.51
N THR A 2 16.70 19.09 4.48
CA THR A 2 16.77 17.63 4.34
C THR A 2 15.62 17.17 3.44
N ASP A 3 15.92 16.29 2.46
CA ASP A 3 14.90 15.69 1.59
C ASP A 3 13.94 14.83 2.47
N PRO A 4 12.65 15.19 2.61
CA PRO A 4 11.70 14.45 3.46
C PRO A 4 11.45 13.03 2.95
N TYR A 5 11.78 12.73 1.70
CA TYR A 5 11.60 11.42 1.08
C TYR A 5 12.87 10.59 0.99
N ARG A 6 13.97 11.05 1.62
CA ARG A 6 15.28 10.40 1.50
C ARG A 6 15.23 8.92 1.89
N GLU A 7 14.64 8.61 3.03
CA GLU A 7 14.57 7.22 3.53
C GLU A 7 13.66 6.36 2.67
N PHE A 8 12.51 6.88 2.25
CA PHE A 8 11.63 6.16 1.32
C PHE A 8 12.34 5.86 0.00
N ARG A 9 13.02 6.87 -0.59
CA ARG A 9 13.82 6.69 -1.81
C ARG A 9 14.86 5.60 -1.65
N GLN A 10 15.62 5.60 -0.56
CA GLN A 10 16.64 4.60 -0.27
C GLN A 10 16.04 3.19 -0.07
N ALA A 11 14.84 3.10 0.48
CA ALA A 11 14.16 1.83 0.70
C ALA A 11 13.67 1.20 -0.62
N VAL A 12 13.23 2.03 -1.61
CA VAL A 12 12.63 1.55 -2.85
C VAL A 12 13.55 1.58 -4.08
N ASP A 13 14.67 2.32 -4.01
CA ASP A 13 15.69 2.43 -5.09
C ASP A 13 16.60 1.18 -5.13
N ARG A 14 15.99 0.02 -5.09
CA ARG A 14 16.66 -1.29 -5.14
C ARG A 14 15.88 -2.19 -6.08
N GLY A 15 16.54 -3.22 -6.61
CA GLY A 15 15.82 -4.29 -7.29
C GLY A 15 14.72 -4.84 -6.37
N GLU A 16 13.59 -5.20 -6.90
CA GLU A 16 12.38 -5.56 -6.15
C GLU A 16 12.63 -6.63 -5.07
N GLU A 17 13.46 -7.63 -5.40
CA GLU A 17 13.87 -8.70 -4.47
C GLU A 17 14.59 -8.19 -3.21
N LYS A 18 15.28 -7.02 -3.32
CA LYS A 18 16.07 -6.44 -2.24
C LYS A 18 15.31 -5.43 -1.40
N ILE A 19 14.06 -5.13 -1.74
CA ILE A 19 13.21 -4.27 -0.94
C ILE A 19 12.88 -4.98 0.37
N ASP A 20 13.18 -4.34 1.50
CA ASP A 20 12.61 -4.68 2.81
C ASP A 20 11.22 -4.06 2.88
N LEU A 21 10.18 -4.90 2.77
CA LEU A 21 8.80 -4.44 2.66
C LEU A 21 8.34 -3.72 3.94
N GLY A 22 8.69 -4.26 5.11
CA GLY A 22 8.31 -3.65 6.39
C GLY A 22 8.93 -2.28 6.57
N ARG A 23 10.23 -2.15 6.30
CA ARG A 23 10.94 -0.87 6.33
C ARG A 23 10.36 0.12 5.32
N ALA A 24 10.18 -0.30 4.07
CA ALA A 24 9.63 0.57 3.03
C ALA A 24 8.21 1.04 3.36
N ALA A 25 7.37 0.16 3.91
CA ALA A 25 6.02 0.51 4.36
C ALA A 25 6.04 1.52 5.53
N LEU A 26 6.97 1.38 6.48
CA LEU A 26 7.16 2.33 7.59
C LEU A 26 7.63 3.70 7.09
N THR A 27 8.50 3.75 6.07
CA THR A 27 8.99 5.03 5.53
C THR A 27 7.90 5.84 4.84
N ILE A 28 6.78 5.24 4.41
CA ILE A 28 5.61 5.97 3.90
C ILE A 28 5.08 6.95 4.95
N ALA A 29 5.15 6.59 6.23
CA ALA A 29 4.62 7.39 7.32
C ALA A 29 5.47 8.62 7.68
N LEU A 30 6.73 8.71 7.24
CA LEU A 30 7.67 9.77 7.67
C LEU A 30 7.21 11.19 7.32
N THR A 31 6.35 11.36 6.31
CA THR A 31 5.79 12.67 5.97
C THR A 31 4.76 13.17 7.00
N ASP A 32 4.06 12.25 7.65
CA ASP A 32 3.07 12.55 8.68
C ASP A 32 3.68 12.42 10.10
N TYR A 33 4.70 11.60 10.25
CA TYR A 33 5.40 11.26 11.50
C TYR A 33 6.92 11.39 11.31
N PRO A 34 7.47 12.64 11.22
CA PRO A 34 8.87 12.85 10.86
C PRO A 34 9.87 12.31 11.89
N ASP A 35 9.47 12.15 13.14
CA ASP A 35 10.29 11.60 14.23
C ASP A 35 10.11 10.10 14.44
N LEU A 36 9.48 9.38 13.47
CA LEU A 36 9.22 7.96 13.57
C LEU A 36 10.52 7.15 13.65
N ASP A 37 10.70 6.39 14.73
CA ASP A 37 11.79 5.43 14.86
C ASP A 37 11.44 4.10 14.14
N ILE A 38 11.84 4.00 12.88
CA ILE A 38 11.57 2.82 12.04
C ILE A 38 12.16 1.55 12.65
N ASP A 39 13.36 1.62 13.23
CA ASP A 39 14.03 0.45 13.78
C ASP A 39 13.31 -0.07 15.03
N ALA A 40 12.72 0.82 15.83
CA ALA A 40 11.87 0.42 16.96
C ALA A 40 10.62 -0.35 16.49
N TYR A 41 9.98 0.07 15.40
CA TYR A 41 8.83 -0.66 14.85
C TYR A 41 9.23 -1.99 14.21
N LEU A 42 10.37 -2.06 13.54
CA LEU A 42 10.89 -3.34 13.03
C LEU A 42 11.22 -4.31 14.18
N ALA A 43 11.75 -3.81 15.30
CA ALA A 43 11.97 -4.61 16.50
C ALA A 43 10.66 -5.13 17.11
N ARG A 44 9.57 -4.36 17.05
CA ARG A 44 8.24 -4.86 17.48
C ARG A 44 7.72 -5.97 16.57
N ILE A 45 7.90 -5.87 15.26
CA ILE A 45 7.57 -6.94 14.31
C ILE A 45 8.42 -8.20 14.62
N GLU A 46 9.71 -8.03 14.92
CA GLU A 46 10.58 -9.13 15.35
C GLU A 46 10.08 -9.79 16.64
N GLN A 47 9.67 -8.97 17.62
CA GLN A 47 9.11 -9.50 18.87
C GLN A 47 7.85 -10.35 18.63
N LEU A 48 6.95 -9.94 17.74
CA LEU A 48 5.79 -10.75 17.35
C LEU A 48 6.22 -12.10 16.76
N ALA A 49 7.27 -12.12 15.94
CA ALA A 49 7.80 -13.35 15.36
C ALA A 49 8.42 -14.27 16.43
N VAL A 50 9.11 -13.72 17.41
CA VAL A 50 9.62 -14.49 18.58
C VAL A 50 8.45 -15.15 19.34
N GLU A 51 7.37 -14.43 19.56
CA GLU A 51 6.18 -14.97 20.24
C GLU A 51 5.49 -16.07 19.44
N VAL A 52 5.45 -15.96 18.10
CA VAL A 52 4.97 -17.03 17.20
C VAL A 52 5.88 -18.26 17.32
N THR A 53 7.20 -18.07 17.26
CA THR A 53 8.18 -19.16 17.35
C THR A 53 8.08 -19.91 18.67
N ALA A 54 7.80 -19.21 19.78
CA ALA A 54 7.61 -19.83 21.08
C ALA A 54 6.37 -20.73 21.19
N ARG A 55 5.48 -20.69 20.18
CA ARG A 55 4.22 -21.47 20.15
C ARG A 55 4.24 -22.65 19.18
N CYS A 56 5.28 -22.79 18.39
CA CYS A 56 5.37 -23.85 17.40
C CYS A 56 6.77 -24.49 17.46
N ASP A 57 6.81 -25.82 17.48
CA ASP A 57 8.08 -26.55 17.43
C ASP A 57 8.75 -26.36 16.05
N ALA A 58 10.09 -26.43 16.01
CA ALA A 58 10.87 -26.23 14.80
C ALA A 58 10.54 -27.22 13.65
N GLY A 59 9.90 -28.36 13.97
CA GLY A 59 9.40 -29.35 13.01
C GLY A 59 7.90 -29.27 12.74
N GLY A 60 7.23 -28.21 13.20
CA GLY A 60 5.78 -28.06 13.06
C GLY A 60 5.32 -28.00 11.61
N GLU A 61 4.15 -28.57 11.34
CA GLU A 61 3.51 -28.49 10.04
C GLU A 61 3.04 -27.05 9.75
N VAL A 62 2.88 -26.71 8.48
CA VAL A 62 2.52 -25.38 8.02
C VAL A 62 1.25 -24.83 8.68
N TYR A 63 0.25 -25.66 8.87
CA TYR A 63 -0.99 -25.26 9.55
C TYR A 63 -0.81 -24.93 11.03
N GLN A 64 0.17 -25.56 11.70
CA GLN A 64 0.53 -25.24 13.09
C GLN A 64 1.18 -23.85 13.17
N TRP A 65 2.07 -23.52 12.23
CA TRP A 65 2.67 -22.20 12.11
C TRP A 65 1.63 -21.12 11.80
N LEU A 66 0.71 -21.38 10.87
CA LEU A 66 -0.39 -20.45 10.58
C LEU A 66 -1.32 -20.26 11.78
N ALA A 67 -1.61 -21.32 12.52
CA ALA A 67 -2.41 -21.23 13.74
C ALA A 67 -1.69 -20.43 14.84
N ALA A 68 -0.37 -20.62 15.03
CA ALA A 68 0.44 -19.86 15.97
C ALA A 68 0.48 -18.36 15.57
N LEU A 69 0.68 -18.07 14.29
CA LEU A 69 0.67 -16.71 13.74
C LEU A 69 -0.68 -16.01 13.96
N ASN A 70 -1.78 -16.69 13.63
CA ASN A 70 -3.14 -16.18 13.87
C ASN A 70 -3.42 -15.95 15.34
N TYR A 71 -2.98 -16.87 16.20
CA TYR A 71 -3.16 -16.73 17.64
C TYR A 71 -2.44 -15.48 18.17
N VAL A 72 -1.15 -15.33 17.85
CA VAL A 72 -0.34 -14.19 18.33
C VAL A 72 -0.93 -12.88 17.83
N LEU A 73 -1.15 -12.74 16.52
CA LEU A 73 -1.59 -11.48 15.97
C LEU A 73 -3.04 -11.14 16.38
N PHE A 74 -3.98 -12.08 16.22
CA PHE A 74 -5.40 -11.74 16.31
C PHE A 74 -6.05 -12.02 17.66
N GLN A 75 -5.51 -12.99 18.43
CA GLN A 75 -6.07 -13.32 19.75
C GLN A 75 -5.27 -12.68 20.88
N GLN A 76 -3.95 -12.75 20.82
CA GLN A 76 -3.09 -12.25 21.90
C GLN A 76 -2.89 -10.72 21.80
N HIS A 77 -2.57 -10.19 20.61
CA HIS A 77 -2.35 -8.75 20.38
C HIS A 77 -3.59 -8.02 19.85
N GLY A 78 -4.65 -8.73 19.50
CA GLY A 78 -5.95 -8.15 19.17
C GLY A 78 -6.00 -7.43 17.82
N PHE A 79 -5.04 -7.67 16.91
CA PHE A 79 -5.10 -7.08 15.59
C PHE A 79 -6.43 -7.40 14.88
N CYS A 80 -7.05 -6.40 14.26
CA CYS A 80 -8.33 -6.56 13.59
C CYS A 80 -8.51 -5.58 12.42
N GLY A 81 -9.41 -5.94 11.52
CA GLY A 81 -9.84 -5.04 10.45
C GLY A 81 -10.71 -3.91 10.97
N ASN A 82 -10.47 -2.68 10.53
CA ASN A 82 -11.32 -1.54 10.83
C ASN A 82 -12.45 -1.44 9.78
N SER A 83 -13.61 -1.98 10.12
CA SER A 83 -14.81 -1.87 9.28
C SER A 83 -15.63 -0.62 9.59
N ASP A 84 -15.53 -0.07 10.80
CA ASP A 84 -16.35 1.05 11.27
C ASP A 84 -15.84 2.39 10.74
N ASP A 85 -14.52 2.55 10.66
CA ASP A 85 -13.88 3.74 10.09
C ASP A 85 -12.77 3.31 9.10
N TYR A 86 -13.22 2.71 8.01
CA TYR A 86 -12.31 2.14 6.99
C TYR A 86 -11.39 3.19 6.36
N TYR A 87 -11.89 4.42 6.20
CA TYR A 87 -11.17 5.51 5.53
C TYR A 87 -10.34 6.41 6.47
N ASP A 88 -10.21 6.05 7.75
CA ASP A 88 -9.21 6.70 8.62
C ASP A 88 -7.80 6.49 8.03
N PRO A 89 -7.05 7.56 7.67
CA PRO A 89 -5.71 7.45 7.09
C PRO A 89 -4.74 6.65 7.98
N LYS A 90 -4.93 6.65 9.29
CA LYS A 90 -4.14 5.88 10.25
C LYS A 90 -4.18 4.37 9.99
N ASN A 91 -5.24 3.86 9.38
CA ASN A 91 -5.32 2.45 8.99
C ASN A 91 -4.35 2.09 7.84
N SER A 92 -3.85 3.10 7.11
CA SER A 92 -2.94 2.92 5.97
C SER A 92 -1.46 3.08 6.34
N PHE A 93 -1.14 3.54 7.55
CA PHE A 93 0.22 3.67 8.07
C PHE A 93 0.58 2.47 8.95
N LEU A 94 1.66 1.76 8.60
CA LEU A 94 2.04 0.53 9.31
C LEU A 94 2.38 0.75 10.79
N ASN A 95 3.01 1.89 11.14
CA ASN A 95 3.26 2.27 12.52
C ASN A 95 1.96 2.41 13.33
N GLU A 96 0.97 3.10 12.79
CA GLU A 96 -0.35 3.27 13.42
C GLU A 96 -1.09 1.93 13.58
N VAL A 97 -0.99 1.06 12.58
CA VAL A 97 -1.56 -0.29 12.64
C VAL A 97 -0.93 -1.09 13.78
N ILE A 98 0.39 -1.02 13.94
CA ILE A 98 1.10 -1.70 15.03
C ILE A 98 0.72 -1.12 16.40
N GLU A 99 0.55 0.20 16.53
CA GLU A 99 0.15 0.86 17.79
C GLU A 99 -1.30 0.54 18.18
N ARG A 100 -2.20 0.63 17.21
CA ARG A 100 -3.64 0.57 17.44
C ARG A 100 -4.22 -0.84 17.32
N ALA A 101 -3.39 -1.80 16.89
CA ALA A 101 -3.80 -3.16 16.52
C ALA A 101 -5.00 -3.19 15.53
N THR A 102 -5.11 -2.17 14.66
CA THR A 102 -6.26 -1.99 13.78
C THR A 102 -5.79 -1.47 12.43
N GLY A 103 -6.27 -2.07 11.32
CA GLY A 103 -5.85 -1.68 9.98
C GLY A 103 -6.83 -2.05 8.89
N ILE A 104 -6.43 -1.80 7.64
CA ILE A 104 -7.14 -2.21 6.43
C ILE A 104 -6.52 -3.48 5.84
N PRO A 105 -7.16 -4.14 4.85
CA PRO A 105 -6.67 -5.41 4.32
C PRO A 105 -5.19 -5.42 3.96
N ILE A 106 -4.70 -4.38 3.28
CA ILE A 106 -3.30 -4.36 2.83
C ILE A 106 -2.30 -4.16 3.98
N THR A 107 -2.57 -3.29 4.93
CA THR A 107 -1.62 -3.03 6.03
C THR A 107 -1.55 -4.18 7.01
N LEU A 108 -2.68 -4.83 7.32
CA LEU A 108 -2.69 -6.07 8.09
C LEU A 108 -2.00 -7.21 7.34
N SER A 109 -2.13 -7.28 6.01
CA SER A 109 -1.41 -8.28 5.20
C SER A 109 0.09 -8.01 5.17
N VAL A 110 0.54 -6.76 5.10
CA VAL A 110 1.98 -6.43 5.20
C VAL A 110 2.53 -6.87 6.55
N LEU A 111 1.86 -6.55 7.65
CA LEU A 111 2.27 -7.01 8.98
C LEU A 111 2.32 -8.55 9.06
N TYR A 112 1.30 -9.21 8.54
CA TYR A 112 1.19 -10.66 8.52
C TYR A 112 2.34 -11.32 7.73
N ILE A 113 2.67 -10.78 6.52
CA ILE A 113 3.80 -11.21 5.69
C ILE A 113 5.12 -11.02 6.44
N GLU A 114 5.33 -9.85 7.05
CA GLU A 114 6.58 -9.52 7.73
C GLU A 114 6.84 -10.41 8.96
N VAL A 115 5.82 -10.72 9.74
CA VAL A 115 5.95 -11.65 10.87
C VAL A 115 6.16 -13.09 10.36
N ALA A 116 5.39 -13.52 9.36
CA ALA A 116 5.50 -14.85 8.77
C ALA A 116 6.88 -15.12 8.18
N GLN A 117 7.47 -14.14 7.46
CA GLN A 117 8.80 -14.27 6.88
C GLN A 117 9.88 -14.51 7.94
N ARG A 118 9.77 -13.87 9.12
CA ARG A 118 10.71 -14.03 10.21
C ARG A 118 10.66 -15.40 10.88
N VAL A 119 9.54 -16.09 10.77
CA VAL A 119 9.39 -17.48 11.23
C VAL A 119 9.58 -18.51 10.11
N GLY A 120 10.08 -18.07 8.93
CA GLY A 120 10.41 -18.96 7.82
C GLY A 120 9.23 -19.32 6.90
N LEU A 121 8.08 -18.67 7.03
CA LEU A 121 6.96 -18.83 6.11
C LEU A 121 7.05 -17.81 4.96
N ALA A 122 7.22 -18.29 3.73
CA ALA A 122 7.27 -17.44 2.54
C ALA A 122 5.85 -17.13 2.05
N LEU A 123 5.24 -16.09 2.62
CA LEU A 123 3.95 -15.59 2.19
C LEU A 123 4.08 -14.53 1.10
N GLU A 124 3.17 -14.56 0.15
CA GLU A 124 3.08 -13.60 -0.95
C GLU A 124 1.78 -12.81 -0.86
N GLY A 125 1.82 -11.52 -1.19
CA GLY A 125 0.63 -10.68 -1.27
C GLY A 125 -0.19 -10.97 -2.53
N ILE A 126 -1.51 -10.92 -2.42
CA ILE A 126 -2.46 -11.03 -3.55
C ILE A 126 -3.27 -9.75 -3.65
N GLY A 127 -3.16 -9.08 -4.80
CA GLY A 127 -3.96 -7.89 -5.13
C GLY A 127 -5.39 -8.24 -5.55
N PHE A 128 -6.17 -8.85 -4.65
CA PHE A 128 -7.53 -9.25 -4.94
C PHE A 128 -8.44 -8.03 -5.24
N PRO A 129 -9.40 -8.13 -6.21
CA PRO A 129 -10.29 -7.02 -6.52
C PRO A 129 -11.09 -6.57 -5.29
N GLY A 130 -10.97 -5.28 -4.94
CA GLY A 130 -11.64 -4.69 -3.77
C GLY A 130 -11.12 -5.15 -2.41
N HIS A 131 -10.08 -6.03 -2.37
CA HIS A 131 -9.52 -6.57 -1.13
C HIS A 131 -8.02 -6.84 -1.29
N PHE A 132 -7.34 -7.21 -0.20
CA PHE A 132 -5.96 -7.68 -0.23
C PHE A 132 -5.84 -8.94 0.62
N LEU A 133 -5.22 -9.97 0.07
CA LEU A 133 -5.08 -11.28 0.68
C LEU A 133 -3.60 -11.68 0.72
N VAL A 134 -3.29 -12.74 1.41
CA VAL A 134 -1.96 -13.37 1.36
C VAL A 134 -2.08 -14.82 0.94
N LYS A 135 -1.02 -15.34 0.32
CA LYS A 135 -0.94 -16.71 -0.17
C LYS A 135 0.31 -17.38 0.31
N LEU A 136 0.18 -18.63 0.71
CA LEU A 136 1.27 -19.56 0.91
C LEU A 136 1.18 -20.66 -0.14
N SER A 137 2.24 -20.80 -0.94
CA SER A 137 2.35 -21.90 -1.92
C SER A 137 3.30 -22.97 -1.37
N GLN A 138 2.82 -24.17 -1.12
CA GLN A 138 3.61 -25.27 -0.61
C GLN A 138 3.18 -26.60 -1.25
N ASN A 139 4.15 -27.37 -1.76
CA ASN A 139 3.92 -28.72 -2.34
C ASN A 139 2.82 -28.73 -3.44
N GLY A 140 2.71 -27.64 -4.22
CA GLY A 140 1.70 -27.51 -5.27
C GLY A 140 0.29 -27.16 -4.78
N THR A 141 0.12 -26.85 -3.50
CA THR A 141 -1.13 -26.40 -2.91
C THR A 141 -1.00 -24.94 -2.50
N ASP A 142 -1.97 -24.12 -2.88
CA ASP A 142 -2.08 -22.73 -2.49
C ASP A 142 -3.06 -22.59 -1.32
N ILE A 143 -2.60 -21.97 -0.23
CA ILE A 143 -3.42 -21.59 0.93
C ILE A 143 -3.62 -20.09 0.86
N VAL A 144 -4.85 -19.64 0.62
CA VAL A 144 -5.20 -18.21 0.59
C VAL A 144 -5.75 -17.81 1.95
N ILE A 145 -5.21 -16.73 2.50
CA ILE A 145 -5.47 -16.28 3.88
C ILE A 145 -5.91 -14.82 3.85
N ASP A 146 -6.85 -14.48 4.72
CA ASP A 146 -7.41 -13.13 4.88
C ASP A 146 -7.03 -12.52 6.24
N PRO A 147 -5.94 -11.75 6.35
CA PRO A 147 -5.55 -11.13 7.61
C PRO A 147 -6.56 -10.10 8.15
N PHE A 148 -7.35 -9.46 7.27
CA PHE A 148 -8.41 -8.54 7.69
C PHE A 148 -9.53 -9.24 8.46
N HIS A 149 -9.80 -10.50 8.09
CA HIS A 149 -10.73 -11.39 8.78
C HIS A 149 -9.96 -12.40 9.66
N ARG A 150 -8.99 -11.91 10.43
CA ARG A 150 -8.25 -12.66 11.46
C ARG A 150 -7.57 -13.93 10.96
N GLY A 151 -7.03 -13.88 9.74
CA GLY A 151 -6.28 -15.01 9.17
C GLY A 151 -7.16 -16.18 8.72
N GLU A 152 -8.44 -15.94 8.39
CA GLU A 152 -9.30 -16.97 7.82
C GLU A 152 -8.73 -17.52 6.52
N ILE A 153 -8.70 -18.85 6.39
CA ILE A 153 -8.37 -19.51 5.13
C ILE A 153 -9.57 -19.44 4.20
N LYS A 154 -9.37 -18.96 2.99
CA LYS A 154 -10.42 -18.77 1.98
C LYS A 154 -10.35 -19.87 0.92
N SER A 155 -11.45 -20.60 0.76
CA SER A 155 -11.66 -21.49 -0.39
C SER A 155 -11.97 -20.69 -1.66
N ARG A 156 -11.91 -21.34 -2.82
CA ARG A 156 -12.33 -20.70 -4.10
C ARG A 156 -13.78 -20.23 -4.06
N ASP A 157 -14.66 -20.97 -3.38
CA ASP A 157 -16.06 -20.61 -3.23
C ASP A 157 -16.24 -19.37 -2.32
N ASP A 158 -15.42 -19.26 -1.26
CA ASP A 158 -15.41 -18.06 -0.41
C ASP A 158 -14.99 -16.83 -1.21
N LEU A 159 -13.95 -16.95 -2.04
CA LEU A 159 -13.44 -15.88 -2.89
C LEU A 159 -14.48 -15.49 -3.96
N ALA A 160 -15.15 -16.46 -4.58
CA ALA A 160 -16.22 -16.19 -5.53
C ALA A 160 -17.39 -15.47 -4.87
N ARG A 161 -17.79 -15.89 -3.65
CA ARG A 161 -18.82 -15.19 -2.87
C ARG A 161 -18.40 -13.77 -2.46
N MET A 162 -17.12 -13.55 -2.17
CA MET A 162 -16.59 -12.22 -1.86
C MET A 162 -16.72 -11.30 -3.07
N LEU A 163 -16.33 -11.74 -4.26
CA LEU A 163 -16.52 -10.98 -5.52
C LEU A 163 -18.00 -10.72 -5.81
N GLY A 164 -18.85 -11.72 -5.62
CA GLY A 164 -20.30 -11.58 -5.79
C GLY A 164 -20.89 -10.47 -4.92
N ARG A 165 -20.45 -10.37 -3.66
CA ARG A 165 -20.88 -9.29 -2.75
C ARG A 165 -20.35 -7.91 -3.14
N LEU A 166 -19.10 -7.83 -3.58
CA LEU A 166 -18.45 -6.55 -3.93
C LEU A 166 -18.95 -5.99 -5.27
N TYR A 167 -19.25 -6.86 -6.23
CA TYR A 167 -19.52 -6.46 -7.61
C TYR A 167 -20.90 -6.93 -8.13
N GLY A 168 -21.82 -7.34 -7.23
CA GLY A 168 -23.17 -7.72 -7.62
C GLY A 168 -23.26 -8.91 -8.55
N GLY A 169 -22.26 -9.81 -8.53
CA GLY A 169 -22.22 -11.00 -9.40
C GLY A 169 -21.71 -10.76 -10.81
N VAL A 170 -21.31 -9.54 -11.16
CA VAL A 170 -20.81 -9.19 -12.51
C VAL A 170 -19.38 -9.70 -12.74
N VAL A 171 -18.58 -9.86 -11.67
CA VAL A 171 -17.19 -10.28 -11.74
C VAL A 171 -17.06 -11.73 -11.30
N GLU A 172 -16.61 -12.59 -12.23
CA GLU A 172 -16.29 -13.99 -11.93
C GLU A 172 -14.88 -14.15 -11.40
N LEU A 173 -14.66 -15.15 -10.52
CA LEU A 173 -13.34 -15.48 -10.01
C LEU A 173 -12.44 -16.02 -11.14
N ARG A 174 -11.29 -15.37 -11.34
CA ARG A 174 -10.25 -15.77 -12.29
C ARG A 174 -8.95 -16.06 -11.57
N ASP A 175 -8.16 -16.98 -12.10
CA ASP A 175 -6.85 -17.31 -11.52
C ASP A 175 -5.87 -16.12 -11.51
N GLU A 176 -6.07 -15.17 -12.41
CA GLU A 176 -5.31 -13.91 -12.44
C GLU A 176 -5.43 -13.11 -11.15
N PHE A 177 -6.60 -13.15 -10.49
CA PHE A 177 -6.86 -12.45 -9.23
C PHE A 177 -6.13 -13.06 -8.03
N LEU A 178 -5.58 -14.29 -8.20
CA LEU A 178 -4.83 -15.03 -7.18
C LEU A 178 -3.33 -15.05 -7.46
N ARG A 179 -2.87 -14.28 -8.45
CA ARG A 179 -1.43 -14.15 -8.72
C ARG A 179 -0.78 -13.28 -7.67
N PRO A 180 0.40 -13.67 -7.20
CA PRO A 180 1.20 -12.83 -6.32
C PRO A 180 1.51 -11.48 -6.95
N VAL A 181 1.56 -10.46 -6.11
CA VAL A 181 2.00 -9.13 -6.48
C VAL A 181 3.35 -8.82 -5.85
N GLY A 182 4.18 -8.08 -6.56
CA GLY A 182 5.49 -7.67 -6.08
C GLY A 182 5.44 -6.61 -4.98
N LYS A 183 6.56 -6.41 -4.27
CA LYS A 183 6.68 -5.46 -3.17
C LYS A 183 6.38 -4.02 -3.58
N LYS A 184 6.82 -3.61 -4.78
CA LYS A 184 6.48 -2.28 -5.33
C LYS A 184 4.98 -2.13 -5.57
N GLN A 185 4.29 -3.17 -6.02
CA GLN A 185 2.84 -3.14 -6.21
C GLN A 185 2.10 -3.05 -4.88
N ILE A 186 2.60 -3.71 -3.82
CA ILE A 186 2.07 -3.57 -2.45
C ILE A 186 2.20 -2.12 -1.99
N LEU A 187 3.40 -1.53 -2.06
CA LEU A 187 3.65 -0.14 -1.68
C LEU A 187 2.81 0.85 -2.50
N LYS A 188 2.70 0.63 -3.81
CA LYS A 188 1.83 1.43 -4.71
C LYS A 188 0.38 1.40 -4.24
N ARG A 189 -0.12 0.25 -3.82
CA ARG A 189 -1.48 0.11 -3.33
C ARG A 189 -1.69 0.79 -1.96
N MET A 190 -0.69 0.74 -1.06
CA MET A 190 -0.72 1.50 0.20
C MET A 190 -0.81 3.00 -0.07
N LEU A 191 0.04 3.52 -0.96
CA LEU A 191 0.01 4.93 -1.39
C LEU A 191 -1.31 5.27 -2.09
N GLY A 192 -1.86 4.36 -2.91
CA GLY A 192 -3.15 4.54 -3.57
C GLY A 192 -4.32 4.71 -2.60
N ASN A 193 -4.33 3.99 -1.47
CA ASN A 193 -5.32 4.17 -0.41
C ASN A 193 -5.22 5.57 0.22
N LEU A 194 -4.02 6.01 0.58
CA LEU A 194 -3.79 7.35 1.13
C LEU A 194 -4.16 8.43 0.12
N LYS A 195 -3.78 8.26 -1.17
CA LYS A 195 -4.18 9.16 -2.27
C LYS A 195 -5.69 9.33 -2.33
N ALA A 196 -6.45 8.24 -2.28
CA ALA A 196 -7.90 8.29 -2.32
C ALA A 196 -8.49 9.01 -1.09
N ILE A 197 -7.97 8.74 0.10
CA ILE A 197 -8.40 9.37 1.35
C ILE A 197 -8.16 10.89 1.29
N TYR A 198 -6.93 11.33 0.97
CA TYR A 198 -6.58 12.73 0.95
C TYR A 198 -7.22 13.51 -0.21
N ALA A 199 -7.47 12.86 -1.36
CA ALA A 199 -8.25 13.45 -2.43
C ALA A 199 -9.71 13.71 -2.00
N ASN A 200 -10.33 12.76 -1.32
CA ASN A 200 -11.72 12.87 -0.84
C ASN A 200 -11.87 13.90 0.29
N SER A 201 -10.90 13.96 1.21
CA SER A 201 -10.88 14.97 2.29
C SER A 201 -10.40 16.33 1.84
N ASN A 202 -9.97 16.48 0.59
CA ASN A 202 -9.40 17.72 0.04
C ASN A 202 -8.14 18.22 0.78
N ASP A 203 -7.38 17.30 1.41
CA ASP A 203 -6.10 17.62 2.01
C ASP A 203 -4.99 17.63 0.95
N LEU A 204 -4.86 18.78 0.28
CA LEU A 204 -3.95 18.92 -0.87
C LEU A 204 -2.48 18.75 -0.49
N VAL A 205 -2.08 19.13 0.73
CA VAL A 205 -0.68 19.04 1.18
C VAL A 205 -0.30 17.58 1.38
N LYS A 206 -1.13 16.79 2.07
CA LYS A 206 -0.91 15.37 2.25
C LYS A 206 -1.04 14.59 0.93
N LEU A 207 -2.01 14.98 0.08
CA LEU A 207 -2.15 14.40 -1.25
C LEU A 207 -0.89 14.61 -2.09
N LEU A 208 -0.28 15.80 -2.03
CA LEU A 208 0.98 16.10 -2.72
C LEU A 208 2.11 15.19 -2.24
N SER A 209 2.26 15.02 -0.92
CA SER A 209 3.28 14.13 -0.34
C SER A 209 3.13 12.68 -0.80
N VAL A 210 1.91 12.18 -0.87
CA VAL A 210 1.64 10.80 -1.34
C VAL A 210 1.93 10.66 -2.84
N LEU A 211 1.59 11.66 -3.66
CA LEU A 211 1.90 11.66 -5.10
C LEU A 211 3.41 11.73 -5.34
N ASP A 212 4.16 12.49 -4.54
CA ASP A 212 5.62 12.52 -4.60
C ASP A 212 6.21 11.13 -4.31
N GLN A 213 5.75 10.45 -3.26
CA GLN A 213 6.19 9.08 -2.94
C GLN A 213 5.82 8.09 -4.05
N ALA A 214 4.63 8.20 -4.64
CA ALA A 214 4.20 7.32 -5.73
C ALA A 214 5.08 7.51 -6.99
N ILE A 215 5.48 8.74 -7.31
CA ILE A 215 6.40 9.04 -8.42
C ILE A 215 7.84 8.59 -8.10
N ILE A 216 8.27 8.66 -6.85
CA ILE A 216 9.56 8.09 -6.41
C ILE A 216 9.57 6.58 -6.58
N LEU A 217 8.48 5.91 -6.20
CA LEU A 217 8.33 4.45 -6.32
C LEU A 217 8.33 4.01 -7.80
N GLU A 218 7.64 4.77 -8.65
CA GLU A 218 7.50 4.51 -10.09
C GLU A 218 7.64 5.82 -10.89
N PRO A 219 8.86 6.18 -11.32
CA PRO A 219 9.10 7.46 -12.03
C PRO A 219 8.32 7.62 -13.34
N GLY A 220 7.80 6.53 -13.90
CA GLY A 220 6.92 6.53 -15.07
C GLY A 220 5.42 6.52 -14.75
N ALA A 221 5.01 6.77 -13.51
CA ALA A 221 3.62 6.77 -13.09
C ALA A 221 2.87 8.00 -13.66
N VAL A 222 2.38 7.84 -14.88
CA VAL A 222 1.82 8.94 -15.70
C VAL A 222 0.62 9.59 -15.02
N ASP A 223 -0.27 8.79 -14.44
CA ASP A 223 -1.47 9.29 -13.76
C ASP A 223 -1.11 10.10 -12.50
N GLU A 224 -0.10 9.66 -11.75
CA GLU A 224 0.37 10.34 -10.55
C GLU A 224 1.04 11.68 -10.88
N ILE A 225 1.79 11.74 -11.98
CA ILE A 225 2.40 13.00 -12.46
C ILE A 225 1.29 13.99 -12.86
N ARG A 226 0.29 13.54 -13.63
CA ARG A 226 -0.86 14.38 -13.99
C ARG A 226 -1.62 14.87 -12.76
N ASP A 227 -1.92 13.98 -11.83
CA ASP A 227 -2.68 14.30 -10.63
C ASP A 227 -1.90 15.25 -9.72
N ARG A 228 -0.56 15.13 -9.63
CA ARG A 228 0.30 16.07 -8.91
C ARG A 228 0.28 17.46 -9.58
N GLY A 229 0.32 17.52 -10.91
CA GLY A 229 0.15 18.76 -11.65
C GLY A 229 -1.18 19.45 -11.34
N ARG A 230 -2.27 18.69 -11.23
CA ARG A 230 -3.58 19.21 -10.82
C ARG A 230 -3.59 19.72 -9.37
N VAL A 231 -2.91 19.05 -8.46
CA VAL A 231 -2.76 19.50 -7.07
C VAL A 231 -1.94 20.80 -7.02
N TYR A 232 -0.82 20.88 -7.73
CA TYR A 232 -0.03 22.12 -7.84
C TYR A 232 -0.84 23.28 -8.41
N LEU A 233 -1.67 23.02 -9.43
CA LEU A 233 -2.55 24.05 -10.00
C LEU A 233 -3.54 24.60 -8.96
N ARG A 234 -4.11 23.73 -8.11
CA ARG A 234 -5.02 24.12 -7.03
C ARG A 234 -4.32 24.87 -5.90
N LEU A 235 -3.02 24.59 -5.68
CA LEU A 235 -2.17 25.29 -4.72
C LEU A 235 -1.53 26.56 -5.30
N GLU A 236 -1.90 26.93 -6.53
CA GLU A 236 -1.33 28.08 -7.26
C GLU A 236 0.20 28.00 -7.48
N CYS A 237 0.75 26.79 -7.38
CA CYS A 237 2.15 26.48 -7.69
C CYS A 237 2.32 26.29 -9.20
N PHE A 238 2.14 27.35 -9.96
CA PHE A 238 1.99 27.30 -11.42
C PHE A 238 3.21 26.76 -12.18
N ALA A 239 4.41 27.03 -11.69
CA ALA A 239 5.64 26.51 -12.32
C ALA A 239 5.75 24.99 -12.20
N GLN A 240 5.42 24.45 -11.04
CA GLN A 240 5.40 23.00 -10.77
C GLN A 240 4.28 22.31 -11.55
N ALA A 241 3.06 22.89 -11.55
CA ALA A 241 1.94 22.39 -12.33
C ALA A 241 2.29 22.29 -13.81
N ARG A 242 2.91 23.33 -14.37
CA ARG A 242 3.38 23.35 -15.76
C ARG A 242 4.37 22.22 -16.03
N SER A 243 5.38 22.08 -15.17
CA SER A 243 6.42 21.04 -15.32
C SER A 243 5.81 19.64 -15.37
N ASP A 244 4.86 19.36 -14.47
CA ASP A 244 4.19 18.05 -14.40
C ASP A 244 3.30 17.80 -15.61
N PHE A 245 2.52 18.78 -16.06
CA PHE A 245 1.68 18.64 -17.25
C PHE A 245 2.52 18.46 -18.54
N GLU A 246 3.64 19.17 -18.67
CA GLU A 246 4.57 18.96 -19.77
C GLU A 246 5.20 17.55 -19.73
N ALA A 247 5.56 17.06 -18.53
CA ALA A 247 6.06 15.69 -18.33
C ALA A 247 5.00 14.66 -18.70
N TYR A 248 3.76 14.84 -18.22
CA TYR A 248 2.63 13.98 -18.55
C TYR A 248 2.43 13.86 -20.07
N LEU A 249 2.37 14.98 -20.78
CA LEU A 249 2.15 15.00 -22.23
C LEU A 249 3.32 14.40 -23.03
N ARG A 250 4.55 14.44 -22.49
CA ARG A 250 5.69 13.72 -23.10
C ARG A 250 5.57 12.21 -22.95
N LEU A 251 5.11 11.74 -21.78
CA LEU A 251 4.99 10.30 -21.48
C LEU A 251 3.74 9.68 -22.10
N ALA A 252 2.64 10.43 -22.17
CA ALA A 252 1.36 9.94 -22.67
C ALA A 252 0.68 10.93 -23.64
N PRO A 253 1.28 11.19 -24.81
CA PRO A 253 0.78 12.22 -25.76
C PRO A 253 -0.59 11.89 -26.35
N HIS A 254 -1.01 10.64 -26.32
CA HIS A 254 -2.25 10.11 -26.87
C HIS A 254 -3.24 9.63 -25.79
N ALA A 255 -3.02 9.97 -24.52
CA ALA A 255 -3.98 9.66 -23.47
C ALA A 255 -5.33 10.34 -23.72
N THR A 256 -6.41 9.74 -23.24
CA THR A 256 -7.78 10.22 -23.48
C THR A 256 -8.02 11.65 -22.98
N ASP A 257 -7.31 12.06 -21.92
CA ASP A 257 -7.40 13.39 -21.32
C ASP A 257 -6.22 14.33 -21.72
N ALA A 258 -5.34 13.91 -22.65
CA ALA A 258 -4.21 14.72 -23.09
C ALA A 258 -4.64 16.09 -23.65
N GLN A 259 -5.78 16.14 -24.34
CA GLN A 259 -6.31 17.41 -24.84
C GLN A 259 -6.70 18.36 -23.71
N GLN A 260 -7.36 17.86 -22.68
CA GLN A 260 -7.72 18.64 -21.49
C GLN A 260 -6.48 19.20 -20.79
N VAL A 261 -5.40 18.40 -20.68
CA VAL A 261 -4.14 18.86 -20.07
C VAL A 261 -3.46 19.94 -20.92
N ARG A 262 -3.53 19.88 -22.27
CA ARG A 262 -3.03 20.96 -23.14
C ARG A 262 -3.79 22.26 -22.91
N GLU A 263 -5.11 22.19 -22.76
CA GLU A 263 -5.94 23.37 -22.45
C GLU A 263 -5.57 23.97 -21.09
N GLN A 264 -5.34 23.14 -20.08
CA GLN A 264 -4.85 23.59 -18.76
C GLN A 264 -3.50 24.29 -18.85
N LEU A 265 -2.56 23.82 -19.70
CA LEU A 265 -1.28 24.48 -19.94
C LEU A 265 -1.43 25.85 -20.60
N VAL A 266 -2.34 25.99 -21.57
CA VAL A 266 -2.63 27.28 -22.21
C VAL A 266 -3.19 28.29 -21.21
N ASP A 267 -4.11 27.84 -20.35
CA ASP A 267 -4.68 28.70 -19.30
C ASP A 267 -3.66 29.09 -18.23
N LEU A 268 -2.75 28.17 -17.86
CA LEU A 268 -1.63 28.47 -16.98
C LEU A 268 -0.72 29.56 -17.55
N ALA A 269 -0.39 29.48 -18.83
CA ALA A 269 0.45 30.49 -19.50
C ALA A 269 -0.18 31.90 -19.46
N LYS A 270 -1.51 31.99 -19.65
CA LYS A 270 -2.25 33.26 -19.54
C LYS A 270 -2.21 33.82 -18.12
N ARG A 271 -2.41 32.97 -17.08
CA ARG A 271 -2.39 33.38 -15.65
C ARG A 271 -1.04 33.91 -15.22
N VAL A 272 0.05 33.25 -15.62
CA VAL A 272 1.43 33.71 -15.32
C VAL A 272 1.74 35.06 -15.98
N THR A 273 1.23 35.29 -17.19
CA THR A 273 1.44 36.59 -17.91
C THR A 273 0.66 37.75 -17.25
N LEU A 274 -0.43 37.47 -16.53
CA LEU A 274 -1.23 38.50 -15.86
C LEU A 274 -0.68 38.89 -14.46
N ILE A 275 0.27 38.11 -13.90
CA ILE A 275 0.88 38.36 -12.58
C ILE A 275 2.18 39.19 -12.70
N HIS A 276 2.71 39.33 -13.90
CA HIS A 276 3.88 40.17 -14.21
C HIS A 276 3.45 41.41 -15.03
#